data_49db0eae7c79b51b8e237b545de5e74b
#
_entry.id   49db0eae7c79b51b8e237b545de5e74b
#
_cell.length_a   1.000
_cell.length_b   1.000
_cell.length_c   1.000
_cell.angle_alpha   90.00
_cell.angle_beta   90.00
_cell.angle_gamma   90.00
#
_symmetry.space_group_name_H-M   'P 1'
#
loop_
_entity.id
_entity.type
_entity.pdbx_description
1 polymer ?
#
loop_
_entity_poly.entity_id
_entity_poly.type
_entity_poly.pdbx_seq_one_letter_code
_entity_poly.pdbx_strand_id
1 'polypeptide(L)'
;VIYINHVHHPGAKDMGILGKRFPVIRQGKALRAGSDGVQIWPEIAPQPGDIVMEKIRQSGFMYTRLEATIKELEVENLLVAGVATGACVECTARDAVARDYSVILLSDVTSASGLPDLGWGEVDSETLQRVFLTNFAYHFGKVASTNELLNGPLAIATSKQA
;
A
#
# COMPACT_ATOMS: atom_id res chain seq x y z
N VAL A 1 5.60 8.11 10.08
CA VAL A 1 4.90 7.30 9.04
C VAL A 1 5.77 7.26 7.78
N ILE A 2 5.60 6.23 6.93
CA ILE A 2 6.23 6.16 5.61
C ILE A 2 5.12 6.19 4.55
N TYR A 3 5.07 7.27 3.78
CA TYR A 3 4.17 7.44 2.65
C TYR A 3 4.84 6.97 1.38
N ILE A 4 4.14 6.14 0.60
CA ILE A 4 4.69 5.58 -0.65
C ILE A 4 3.73 5.87 -1.80
N ASN A 5 4.05 6.90 -2.58
CA ASN A 5 3.24 7.33 -3.71
C ASN A 5 3.62 6.61 -4.99
N HIS A 6 2.64 6.16 -5.75
CA HIS A 6 2.88 5.60 -7.08
C HIS A 6 2.91 6.74 -8.12
N VAL A 7 4.10 7.00 -8.69
CA VAL A 7 4.33 8.16 -9.55
C VAL A 7 5.15 7.78 -10.77
N HIS A 8 4.76 8.28 -11.94
CA HIS A 8 5.53 8.18 -13.17
C HIS A 8 5.87 9.57 -13.71
N HIS A 9 7.15 9.81 -13.98
CA HIS A 9 7.63 11.10 -14.46
C HIS A 9 7.47 11.25 -15.98
N PRO A 10 7.12 12.46 -16.49
CA PRO A 10 7.00 12.72 -17.92
C PRO A 10 8.31 12.41 -18.65
N GLY A 11 8.22 11.65 -19.74
CA GLY A 11 9.39 11.24 -20.53
C GLY A 11 10.23 10.11 -19.93
N ALA A 12 9.97 9.70 -18.68
CA ALA A 12 10.65 8.56 -18.10
C ALA A 12 10.15 7.25 -18.75
N LYS A 13 11.08 6.32 -18.96
CA LYS A 13 10.77 4.97 -19.47
C LYS A 13 10.53 4.00 -18.31
N ASP A 14 9.96 4.51 -17.21
CA ASP A 14 9.80 3.82 -15.93
C ASP A 14 8.51 2.98 -15.80
N MET A 15 7.53 3.20 -16.69
CA MET A 15 6.22 2.54 -16.62
C MET A 15 6.28 1.02 -16.81
N GLY A 16 7.28 0.53 -17.56
CA GLY A 16 7.45 -0.90 -17.82
C GLY A 16 6.19 -1.57 -18.38
N ILE A 17 5.84 -2.74 -17.82
CA ILE A 17 4.63 -3.49 -18.20
C ILE A 17 3.32 -2.77 -17.84
N LEU A 18 3.33 -1.91 -16.81
CA LEU A 18 2.15 -1.13 -16.41
C LEU A 18 1.67 -0.21 -17.53
N GLY A 19 2.58 0.49 -18.18
CA GLY A 19 2.25 1.35 -19.33
C GLY A 19 1.74 0.57 -20.54
N LYS A 20 2.10 -0.72 -20.69
CA LYS A 20 1.54 -1.59 -21.73
C LYS A 20 0.14 -2.05 -21.37
N ARG A 21 -0.08 -2.43 -20.10
CA ARG A 21 -1.35 -2.97 -19.62
C ARG A 21 -2.41 -1.86 -19.42
N PHE A 22 -2.01 -0.69 -18.97
CA PHE A 22 -2.91 0.41 -18.65
C PHE A 22 -2.65 1.63 -19.56
N PRO A 23 -3.40 1.76 -20.67
CA PRO A 23 -3.22 2.90 -21.59
C PRO A 23 -3.34 4.27 -20.93
N VAL A 24 -4.16 4.39 -19.89
CA VAL A 24 -4.34 5.64 -19.10
C VAL A 24 -3.04 6.10 -18.44
N ILE A 25 -2.21 5.17 -17.96
CA ILE A 25 -0.89 5.46 -17.39
C ILE A 25 0.07 5.87 -18.51
N ARG A 26 0.11 5.12 -19.60
CA ARG A 26 0.97 5.42 -20.76
C ARG A 26 0.70 6.79 -21.36
N GLN A 27 -0.57 7.23 -21.35
CA GLN A 27 -0.99 8.54 -21.84
C GLN A 27 -0.73 9.67 -20.84
N GLY A 28 -0.19 9.37 -19.64
CA GLY A 28 0.03 10.35 -18.60
C GLY A 28 -1.23 10.93 -17.97
N LYS A 29 -2.36 10.21 -18.08
CA LYS A 29 -3.66 10.61 -17.49
C LYS A 29 -3.86 10.07 -16.07
N ALA A 30 -3.01 9.14 -15.63
CA ALA A 30 -3.00 8.60 -14.28
C ALA A 30 -1.56 8.45 -13.78
N LEU A 31 -1.36 8.55 -12.47
CA LEU A 31 -0.08 8.38 -11.76
C LEU A 31 1.04 9.30 -12.28
N ARG A 32 0.70 10.47 -12.82
CA ARG A 32 1.65 11.40 -13.43
C ARG A 32 2.21 12.35 -12.39
N ALA A 33 3.53 12.48 -12.34
CA ALA A 33 4.20 13.49 -11.52
C ALA A 33 3.67 14.91 -11.81
N GLY A 34 3.43 15.66 -10.74
CA GLY A 34 2.90 17.02 -10.81
C GLY A 34 1.38 17.11 -11.05
N SER A 35 0.65 15.99 -11.10
CA SER A 35 -0.81 16.01 -11.12
C SER A 35 -1.41 15.87 -9.72
N ASP A 36 -2.65 16.36 -9.54
CA ASP A 36 -3.36 16.24 -8.27
C ASP A 36 -3.58 14.78 -7.84
N GLY A 37 -3.74 13.88 -8.83
CA GLY A 37 -3.99 12.45 -8.58
C GLY A 37 -2.84 11.67 -7.93
N VAL A 38 -1.65 12.27 -7.76
CA VAL A 38 -0.52 11.66 -7.02
C VAL A 38 -0.21 12.41 -5.73
N GLN A 39 -0.97 13.44 -5.39
CA GLN A 39 -0.80 14.15 -4.13
C GLN A 39 -1.29 13.30 -2.96
N ILE A 40 -0.62 13.43 -1.83
CA ILE A 40 -1.13 12.87 -0.58
C ILE A 40 -2.35 13.70 -0.16
N TRP A 41 -3.41 13.01 0.26
CA TRP A 41 -4.65 13.67 0.66
C TRP A 41 -4.41 14.64 1.83
N PRO A 42 -4.93 15.88 1.77
CA PRO A 42 -4.58 16.93 2.74
C PRO A 42 -4.82 16.57 4.21
N GLU A 43 -5.89 15.79 4.51
CA GLU A 43 -6.21 15.38 5.87
C GLU A 43 -5.20 14.40 6.48
N ILE A 44 -4.40 13.75 5.65
CA ILE A 44 -3.32 12.85 6.07
C ILE A 44 -1.95 13.34 5.60
N ALA A 45 -1.80 14.64 5.41
CA ALA A 45 -0.54 15.23 4.97
C ALA A 45 0.62 14.85 5.90
N PRO A 46 1.82 14.53 5.34
CA PRO A 46 2.98 14.15 6.12
C PRO A 46 3.33 15.21 7.18
N GLN A 47 3.64 14.75 8.38
CA GLN A 47 4.10 15.58 9.49
C GLN A 47 5.64 15.62 9.55
N PRO A 48 6.24 16.58 10.27
CA PRO A 48 7.68 16.56 10.51
C PRO A 48 8.15 15.23 11.09
N GLY A 49 9.14 14.61 10.44
CA GLY A 49 9.64 13.28 10.79
C GLY A 49 9.04 12.13 9.97
N ASP A 50 7.97 12.37 9.22
CA ASP A 50 7.44 11.38 8.28
C ASP A 50 8.33 11.28 7.03
N ILE A 51 8.36 10.11 6.42
CA ILE A 51 9.15 9.83 5.22
C ILE A 51 8.22 9.70 4.02
N VAL A 52 8.53 10.42 2.95
CA VAL A 52 7.79 10.32 1.68
C VAL A 52 8.70 9.72 0.63
N MET A 53 8.22 8.69 -0.06
CA MET A 53 8.91 8.06 -1.19
C MET A 53 7.98 7.86 -2.37
N GLU A 54 8.58 7.88 -3.56
CA GLU A 54 7.91 7.50 -4.79
C GLU A 54 8.24 6.06 -5.17
N LYS A 55 7.29 5.39 -5.79
CA LYS A 55 7.47 4.07 -6.39
C LYS A 55 6.94 4.04 -7.82
N ILE A 56 7.44 3.12 -8.62
CA ILE A 56 7.06 2.92 -10.03
C ILE A 56 6.48 1.52 -10.30
N ARG A 57 6.21 0.75 -9.25
CA ARG A 57 5.59 -0.58 -9.29
C ARG A 57 4.56 -0.72 -8.17
N GLN A 58 3.77 -1.78 -8.20
CA GLN A 58 2.75 -2.03 -7.18
C GLN A 58 3.37 -2.15 -5.79
N SER A 59 4.40 -2.98 -5.63
CA SER A 59 5.10 -3.12 -4.36
C SER A 59 5.90 -1.87 -3.99
N GLY A 60 5.80 -1.46 -2.74
CA GLY A 60 6.62 -0.41 -2.14
C GLY A 60 8.09 -0.76 -2.02
N PHE A 61 8.46 -2.06 -2.07
CA PHE A 61 9.86 -2.50 -2.02
C PHE A 61 10.55 -2.45 -3.37
N MET A 62 9.79 -2.46 -4.48
CA MET A 62 10.36 -2.59 -5.80
C MET A 62 10.90 -1.25 -6.33
N TYR A 63 12.20 -1.18 -6.52
CA TYR A 63 12.92 0.02 -7.00
C TYR A 63 12.79 1.24 -6.09
N THR A 64 12.68 1.01 -4.78
CA THR A 64 12.67 2.06 -3.76
C THR A 64 13.75 1.79 -2.72
N ARG A 65 13.92 2.72 -1.80
CA ARG A 65 14.78 2.54 -0.62
C ARG A 65 14.02 2.05 0.62
N LEU A 66 12.77 1.58 0.47
CA LEU A 66 11.92 1.20 1.61
C LEU A 66 12.62 0.18 2.52
N GLU A 67 13.19 -0.88 1.96
CA GLU A 67 13.86 -1.90 2.74
C GLU A 67 15.05 -1.37 3.56
N ALA A 68 15.88 -0.52 2.96
CA ALA A 68 16.98 0.13 3.67
C ALA A 68 16.45 1.01 4.80
N THR A 69 15.42 1.81 4.52
CA THR A 69 14.82 2.72 5.50
C THR A 69 14.23 1.98 6.71
N ILE A 70 13.45 0.92 6.51
CA ILE A 70 12.87 0.17 7.63
C ILE A 70 13.92 -0.59 8.43
N LYS A 71 15.02 -1.04 7.81
CA LYS A 71 16.17 -1.62 8.50
C LYS A 71 16.93 -0.57 9.34
N GLU A 72 17.17 0.61 8.80
CA GLU A 72 17.78 1.73 9.53
C GLU A 72 16.94 2.17 10.74
N LEU A 73 15.62 2.05 10.63
CA LEU A 73 14.67 2.34 11.72
C LEU A 73 14.45 1.17 12.68
N GLU A 74 15.15 0.04 12.50
CA GLU A 74 15.02 -1.17 13.29
C GLU A 74 13.58 -1.69 13.43
N VAL A 75 12.79 -1.55 12.34
CA VAL A 75 11.38 -1.93 12.33
C VAL A 75 11.24 -3.44 12.12
N GLU A 76 10.50 -4.10 13.00
CA GLU A 76 10.16 -5.52 12.91
C GLU A 76 8.71 -5.76 12.47
N ASN A 77 7.83 -4.83 12.77
CA ASN A 77 6.40 -4.93 12.53
C ASN A 77 5.90 -3.79 11.64
N LEU A 78 5.18 -4.11 10.59
CA LEU A 78 4.63 -3.15 9.63
C LEU A 78 3.11 -3.12 9.73
N LEU A 79 2.56 -1.92 9.96
CA LEU A 79 1.15 -1.64 9.74
C LEU A 79 0.98 -1.14 8.31
N VAL A 80 0.16 -1.81 7.52
CA VAL A 80 -0.03 -1.46 6.11
C VAL A 80 -1.45 -0.98 5.86
N ALA A 81 -1.55 0.21 5.29
CA ALA A 81 -2.81 0.88 4.94
C ALA A 81 -2.73 1.47 3.53
N GLY A 82 -3.86 1.88 2.97
CA GLY A 82 -3.95 2.60 1.70
C GLY A 82 -4.75 1.89 0.62
N VAL A 83 -4.49 2.23 -0.64
CA VAL A 83 -5.22 1.74 -1.81
C VAL A 83 -4.28 1.30 -2.94
N ALA A 84 -4.68 0.32 -3.73
CA ALA A 84 -5.85 -0.55 -3.58
C ALA A 84 -5.42 -1.86 -2.93
N THR A 85 -6.32 -2.46 -2.11
CA THR A 85 -6.05 -3.67 -1.33
C THR A 85 -5.51 -4.80 -2.20
N GLY A 86 -6.16 -5.13 -3.31
CA GLY A 86 -5.72 -6.19 -4.23
C GLY A 86 -4.62 -5.79 -5.22
N ALA A 87 -3.93 -4.70 -4.98
CA ALA A 87 -2.85 -4.23 -5.85
C ALA A 87 -1.64 -3.77 -5.02
N CYS A 88 -1.49 -2.46 -4.80
CA CYS A 88 -0.30 -1.91 -4.14
C CYS A 88 -0.17 -2.35 -2.68
N VAL A 89 -1.29 -2.40 -1.94
CA VAL A 89 -1.31 -2.81 -0.53
C VAL A 89 -0.86 -4.26 -0.40
N GLU A 90 -1.53 -5.18 -1.10
CA GLU A 90 -1.23 -6.61 -1.03
C GLU A 90 0.19 -6.91 -1.55
N CYS A 91 0.59 -6.34 -2.69
CA CYS A 91 1.95 -6.55 -3.21
C CYS A 91 3.02 -6.10 -2.20
N THR A 92 2.82 -4.95 -1.54
CA THR A 92 3.77 -4.45 -0.53
C THR A 92 3.78 -5.32 0.71
N ALA A 93 2.60 -5.72 1.20
CA ALA A 93 2.46 -6.55 2.38
C ALA A 93 3.07 -7.96 2.19
N ARG A 94 2.83 -8.61 1.05
CA ARG A 94 3.43 -9.90 0.72
C ARG A 94 4.95 -9.81 0.57
N ASP A 95 5.45 -8.75 -0.08
CA ASP A 95 6.89 -8.52 -0.21
C ASP A 95 7.56 -8.25 1.14
N ALA A 96 6.86 -7.64 2.10
CA ALA A 96 7.32 -7.48 3.47
C ALA A 96 7.43 -8.84 4.18
N VAL A 97 6.39 -9.67 4.11
CA VAL A 97 6.39 -11.02 4.71
C VAL A 97 7.51 -11.89 4.09
N ALA A 98 7.73 -11.81 2.77
CA ALA A 98 8.82 -12.52 2.11
C ALA A 98 10.23 -12.04 2.52
N ARG A 99 10.32 -10.95 3.28
CA ARG A 99 11.53 -10.37 3.88
C ARG A 99 11.56 -10.53 5.40
N ASP A 100 10.74 -11.44 5.93
CA ASP A 100 10.63 -11.77 7.36
C ASP A 100 10.09 -10.64 8.26
N TYR A 101 9.39 -9.64 7.69
CA TYR A 101 8.67 -8.67 8.52
C TYR A 101 7.32 -9.20 8.97
N SER A 102 6.96 -8.98 10.22
CA SER A 102 5.59 -9.12 10.70
C SER A 102 4.69 -8.05 10.10
N VAL A 103 3.57 -8.43 9.50
CA VAL A 103 2.65 -7.50 8.84
C VAL A 103 1.25 -7.57 9.41
N ILE A 104 0.67 -6.42 9.68
CA ILE A 104 -0.75 -6.26 10.00
C ILE A 104 -1.38 -5.37 8.92
N LEU A 105 -2.33 -5.92 8.16
CA LEU A 105 -3.18 -5.14 7.26
C LEU A 105 -4.32 -4.50 8.05
N LEU A 106 -4.51 -3.21 7.83
CA LEU A 106 -5.59 -2.46 8.47
C LEU A 106 -6.86 -2.54 7.61
N SER A 107 -7.86 -3.27 8.09
CA SER A 107 -9.06 -3.62 7.30
C SER A 107 -9.96 -2.43 6.98
N ASP A 108 -10.01 -1.44 7.86
CA ASP A 108 -10.89 -0.26 7.80
C ASP A 108 -10.23 0.99 7.17
N VAL A 109 -8.93 0.91 6.88
CA VAL A 109 -8.17 1.95 6.17
C VAL A 109 -7.44 1.41 4.92
N THR A 110 -7.97 0.31 4.37
CA THR A 110 -7.65 -0.21 3.04
C THR A 110 -8.92 -0.38 2.24
N SER A 111 -8.85 -0.26 0.92
CA SER A 111 -10.02 -0.40 0.05
C SER A 111 -9.68 -1.05 -1.28
N ALA A 112 -10.53 -1.98 -1.72
CA ALA A 112 -10.50 -2.56 -3.05
C ALA A 112 -11.48 -1.85 -3.99
N SER A 113 -11.13 -1.78 -5.27
CA SER A 113 -12.08 -1.42 -6.34
C SER A 113 -12.58 -2.68 -7.00
N GLY A 114 -13.86 -2.73 -7.38
CA GLY A 114 -14.42 -3.84 -8.14
C GLY A 114 -13.68 -4.08 -9.47
N LEU A 115 -13.78 -5.28 -9.98
CA LEU A 115 -13.15 -5.70 -11.24
C LEU A 115 -14.21 -6.04 -12.29
N PRO A 116 -14.05 -5.58 -13.53
CA PRO A 116 -14.94 -5.96 -14.61
C PRO A 116 -14.78 -7.43 -14.96
N ASP A 117 -15.78 -7.99 -15.64
CA ASP A 117 -15.65 -9.34 -16.19
C ASP A 117 -14.51 -9.41 -17.21
N LEU A 118 -13.51 -10.24 -16.90
CA LEU A 118 -12.38 -10.56 -17.78
C LEU A 118 -12.41 -12.02 -18.21
N GLY A 119 -13.59 -12.65 -18.22
CA GLY A 119 -13.81 -14.05 -18.53
C GLY A 119 -14.05 -14.96 -17.31
N TRP A 120 -14.11 -14.36 -16.10
CA TRP A 120 -14.29 -15.06 -14.83
C TRP A 120 -15.49 -14.52 -14.02
N GLY A 121 -16.28 -13.66 -14.62
CA GLY A 121 -17.33 -12.89 -13.97
C GLY A 121 -16.84 -11.57 -13.36
N GLU A 122 -17.78 -10.65 -13.19
CA GLU A 122 -17.55 -9.39 -12.48
C GLU A 122 -17.37 -9.67 -10.99
N VAL A 123 -16.46 -8.93 -10.35
CA VAL A 123 -16.24 -9.00 -8.90
C VAL A 123 -16.47 -7.61 -8.30
N ASP A 124 -17.45 -7.49 -7.41
CA ASP A 124 -17.72 -6.24 -6.70
C ASP A 124 -16.61 -5.93 -5.67
N SER A 125 -16.55 -4.67 -5.24
CA SER A 125 -15.49 -4.18 -4.34
C SER A 125 -15.52 -4.83 -2.96
N GLU A 126 -16.70 -5.13 -2.42
CA GLU A 126 -16.86 -5.74 -1.10
C GLU A 126 -16.38 -7.19 -1.10
N THR A 127 -16.79 -7.96 -2.11
CA THR A 127 -16.31 -9.33 -2.31
C THR A 127 -14.80 -9.37 -2.48
N LEU A 128 -14.25 -8.48 -3.29
CA LEU A 128 -12.81 -8.41 -3.52
C LEU A 128 -12.05 -8.06 -2.24
N GLN A 129 -12.51 -7.05 -1.50
CA GLN A 129 -11.94 -6.66 -0.21
C GLN A 129 -11.90 -7.83 0.76
N ARG A 130 -13.05 -8.47 0.96
CA ARG A 130 -13.19 -9.63 1.85
C ARG A 130 -12.26 -10.78 1.47
N VAL A 131 -12.18 -11.12 0.18
CA VAL A 131 -11.32 -12.20 -0.32
C VAL A 131 -9.85 -11.90 -0.04
N PHE A 132 -9.38 -10.69 -0.34
CA PHE A 132 -7.98 -10.33 -0.11
C PHE A 132 -7.62 -10.29 1.37
N LEU A 133 -8.45 -9.70 2.23
CA LEU A 133 -8.19 -9.66 3.67
C LEU A 133 -8.19 -11.08 4.27
N THR A 134 -9.16 -11.93 3.89
CA THR A 134 -9.23 -13.33 4.35
C THR A 134 -8.01 -14.13 3.89
N ASN A 135 -7.63 -13.99 2.61
CA ASN A 135 -6.46 -14.67 2.07
C ASN A 135 -5.17 -14.21 2.76
N PHE A 136 -5.04 -12.92 3.03
CA PHE A 136 -3.88 -12.39 3.73
C PHE A 136 -3.82 -12.90 5.18
N ALA A 137 -4.93 -12.88 5.89
CA ALA A 137 -5.02 -13.38 7.26
C ALA A 137 -4.68 -14.87 7.38
N TYR A 138 -5.03 -15.65 6.38
CA TYR A 138 -4.77 -17.09 6.38
C TYR A 138 -3.31 -17.44 6.05
N HIS A 139 -2.69 -16.75 5.09
CA HIS A 139 -1.41 -17.17 4.53
C HIS A 139 -0.20 -16.32 4.93
N PHE A 140 -0.40 -15.03 5.27
CA PHE A 140 0.71 -14.08 5.27
C PHE A 140 0.91 -13.34 6.59
N GLY A 141 -0.14 -12.94 7.29
CA GLY A 141 0.02 -12.09 8.47
C GLY A 141 -1.28 -11.87 9.23
N LYS A 142 -1.40 -10.75 9.90
CA LYS A 142 -2.60 -10.39 10.63
C LYS A 142 -3.44 -9.38 9.85
N VAL A 143 -4.74 -9.39 10.09
CA VAL A 143 -5.68 -8.35 9.67
C VAL A 143 -6.35 -7.83 10.93
N ALA A 144 -6.39 -6.53 11.09
CA ALA A 144 -7.02 -5.87 12.24
C ALA A 144 -7.67 -4.55 11.81
N SER A 145 -8.65 -4.10 12.55
CA SER A 145 -9.16 -2.74 12.44
C SER A 145 -8.27 -1.75 13.22
N THR A 146 -8.39 -0.47 12.92
CA THR A 146 -7.73 0.58 13.70
C THR A 146 -8.16 0.56 15.15
N ASN A 147 -9.43 0.26 15.43
CA ASN A 147 -9.94 0.13 16.81
C ASN A 147 -9.28 -1.01 17.59
N GLU A 148 -9.07 -2.16 16.96
CA GLU A 148 -8.39 -3.30 17.61
C GLU A 148 -6.93 -2.99 17.93
N LEU A 149 -6.26 -2.18 17.11
CA LEU A 149 -4.88 -1.74 17.37
C LEU A 149 -4.79 -0.69 18.48
N LEU A 150 -5.76 0.20 18.57
CA LEU A 150 -5.71 1.30 19.54
C LEU A 150 -6.27 0.91 20.90
N ASN A 151 -7.30 0.07 20.94
CA ASN A 151 -8.11 -0.19 22.14
C ASN A 151 -8.29 -1.68 22.45
N GLY A 152 -7.88 -2.57 21.57
CA GLY A 152 -8.11 -4.01 21.67
C GLY A 152 -6.89 -4.81 22.12
N PRO A 153 -6.94 -6.15 22.01
CA PRO A 153 -5.86 -7.04 22.42
C PRO A 153 -4.57 -6.89 21.59
N LEU A 154 -4.64 -6.19 20.47
CA LEU A 154 -3.48 -5.84 19.63
C LEU A 154 -2.96 -4.43 19.91
N ALA A 155 -3.46 -3.78 20.97
CA ALA A 155 -3.08 -2.41 21.31
C ALA A 155 -1.56 -2.26 21.33
N ILE A 156 -1.07 -1.35 20.51
CA ILE A 156 0.35 -0.97 20.49
C ILE A 156 0.56 -0.09 21.72
N ALA A 157 1.49 -0.49 22.58
CA ALA A 157 1.90 0.37 23.69
C ALA A 157 2.43 1.68 23.10
N THR A 158 1.64 2.75 23.19
CA THR A 158 2.12 4.08 22.87
C THR A 158 3.17 4.42 23.92
N SER A 159 4.44 4.38 23.57
CA SER A 159 5.49 4.92 24.41
C SER A 159 5.16 6.38 24.63
N LYS A 160 4.67 6.71 25.83
CA LYS A 160 4.65 8.11 26.27
C LYS A 160 6.09 8.60 26.20
N GLN A 161 6.36 9.47 25.27
CA GLN A 161 7.60 10.22 25.28
C GLN A 161 7.62 10.98 26.62
N ALA A 162 8.59 10.65 27.43
CA ALA A 162 8.94 11.42 28.61
C ALA A 162 9.70 12.68 28.18
#